data_55c2552d86688265b890c357449a3c72
#
_entry.id   55c2552d86688265b890c357449a3c72
#
_cell.length_a   1.000
_cell.length_b   1.000
_cell.length_c   1.000
_cell.angle_alpha   90.00
_cell.angle_beta   90.00
_cell.angle_gamma   90.00
#
_symmetry.space_group_name_H-M   'P 1'
#
loop_
_entity.id
_entity.type
_entity.pdbx_description
1 polymer ?
#
loop_
_entity_poly.entity_id
_entity_poly.type
_entity_poly.pdbx_seq_one_letter_code
_entity_poly.pdbx_strand_id
1 'polypeptide(L)'
;MLEFRNVSFTYKNSEEKVLNNVCFKINEGECVLLTGISGSGKSTIVHLMNGLIPALYEGELTGKIYYNNTSLESIKTYDIAKDIGYVSQDPRGHFFTTNTTSELVFAMENFGISLDEMKKRYNAVVELLELEEIVDKNILYISSGERQKIAIGCSLTLIPRVIILDEPSSNLDFRMTKKLTILIEKLKNKGYTIIIAEHRIHYIQKLIDKVLIVNKGMIKEITIDDLKNTTDFPLRTLDVFNLQLENISSKNNDLLLQIDNVSYGDILLQISISINKGDVIGLIGRNGAGKTTLLRMLTNIMNPTKGKILGNVKPFLVMQDMDYQFFTESVLSEIRFGNEGVENDKINNLLEELGLNKFKDKIPFELSGGQKQRLLISIAAISNVNLLMFDEPTSGLDYINMEKVSSVLKNLSKENALIIATHDIEFLYKTCNRIIYLDNKTIKKDFYLDNESKSEVHNIFINMEG
;
A
#
# COMPACT_ATOMS: atom_id res chain seq x y z
N MET A 1 -9.63 -27.09 5.58
CA MET A 1 -10.69 -26.10 5.40
C MET A 1 -10.74 -25.61 3.94
N LEU A 2 -9.73 -24.94 3.42
CA LEU A 2 -9.57 -24.61 1.99
C LEU A 2 -8.47 -25.46 1.38
N GLU A 3 -8.71 -26.06 0.19
CA GLU A 3 -7.73 -26.92 -0.48
C GLU A 3 -7.76 -26.69 -1.98
N PHE A 4 -6.60 -26.43 -2.56
CA PHE A 4 -6.36 -26.32 -4.00
C PHE A 4 -5.68 -27.60 -4.48
N ARG A 5 -6.24 -28.25 -5.51
CA ARG A 5 -5.70 -29.49 -6.11
C ARG A 5 -5.44 -29.30 -7.59
N ASN A 6 -4.18 -29.20 -7.98
CA ASN A 6 -3.69 -29.06 -9.35
C ASN A 6 -4.39 -27.90 -10.11
N VAL A 7 -4.58 -26.77 -9.44
CA VAL A 7 -5.33 -25.62 -9.98
C VAL A 7 -4.48 -24.85 -10.96
N SER A 8 -4.97 -24.68 -12.19
CA SER A 8 -4.41 -23.74 -13.17
C SER A 8 -5.51 -22.81 -13.66
N PHE A 9 -5.15 -21.57 -13.95
CA PHE A 9 -6.10 -20.55 -14.39
C PHE A 9 -5.52 -19.61 -15.44
N THR A 10 -6.34 -19.31 -16.46
CA THR A 10 -6.05 -18.34 -17.53
C THR A 10 -7.23 -17.41 -17.67
N TYR A 11 -7.03 -16.08 -17.61
CA TYR A 11 -8.10 -15.10 -17.88
C TYR A 11 -8.55 -15.17 -19.34
N LYS A 12 -9.84 -14.94 -19.61
CA LYS A 12 -10.47 -15.03 -20.94
C LYS A 12 -9.73 -14.27 -22.06
N ASN A 13 -9.15 -13.12 -21.71
CA ASN A 13 -8.46 -12.23 -22.65
C ASN A 13 -6.92 -12.36 -22.59
N SER A 14 -6.40 -13.45 -22.05
CA SER A 14 -4.97 -13.71 -21.92
C SER A 14 -4.61 -15.08 -22.49
N GLU A 15 -3.48 -15.17 -23.15
CA GLU A 15 -2.88 -16.45 -23.56
C GLU A 15 -1.99 -17.04 -22.47
N GLU A 16 -1.56 -16.21 -21.51
CA GLU A 16 -0.65 -16.62 -20.44
C GLU A 16 -1.42 -17.22 -19.25
N LYS A 17 -1.00 -18.41 -18.80
CA LYS A 17 -1.49 -19.00 -17.53
C LYS A 17 -1.01 -18.17 -16.35
N VAL A 18 -1.95 -17.61 -15.60
CA VAL A 18 -1.64 -16.86 -14.37
C VAL A 18 -1.33 -17.82 -13.22
N LEU A 19 -2.01 -18.96 -13.15
CA LEU A 19 -1.73 -20.02 -12.18
C LEU A 19 -1.41 -21.33 -12.92
N ASN A 20 -0.41 -22.07 -12.41
CA ASN A 20 0.04 -23.29 -13.04
C ASN A 20 0.23 -24.40 -12.00
N ASN A 21 -0.67 -25.37 -12.03
CA ASN A 21 -0.65 -26.55 -11.17
C ASN A 21 -0.49 -26.27 -9.67
N VAL A 22 -1.25 -25.31 -9.16
CA VAL A 22 -1.21 -24.86 -7.77
C VAL A 22 -1.83 -25.89 -6.84
N CYS A 23 -1.07 -26.29 -5.80
CA CYS A 23 -1.51 -27.21 -4.77
C CYS A 23 -1.13 -26.67 -3.39
N PHE A 24 -2.10 -26.51 -2.50
CA PHE A 24 -1.89 -26.20 -1.08
C PHE A 24 -3.16 -26.44 -0.28
N LYS A 25 -3.01 -26.45 1.04
CA LYS A 25 -4.11 -26.61 1.97
C LYS A 25 -3.99 -25.62 3.13
N ILE A 26 -5.11 -25.01 3.50
CA ILE A 26 -5.26 -24.14 4.67
C ILE A 26 -6.20 -24.84 5.66
N ASN A 27 -5.76 -25.00 6.89
CA ASN A 27 -6.54 -25.60 7.95
C ASN A 27 -7.34 -24.53 8.72
N GLU A 28 -8.32 -24.97 9.48
CA GLU A 28 -9.13 -24.09 10.34
C GLU A 28 -8.27 -23.46 11.43
N GLY A 29 -8.44 -22.16 11.67
CA GLY A 29 -7.70 -21.39 12.67
C GLY A 29 -6.27 -20.99 12.29
N GLU A 30 -5.77 -21.40 11.10
CA GLU A 30 -4.46 -20.97 10.63
C GLU A 30 -4.48 -19.49 10.20
N CYS A 31 -3.39 -18.78 10.50
CA CYS A 31 -3.06 -17.48 9.93
C CYS A 31 -2.01 -17.66 8.83
N VAL A 32 -2.42 -17.47 7.58
CA VAL A 32 -1.61 -17.77 6.39
C VAL A 32 -1.21 -16.49 5.68
N LEU A 33 0.09 -16.32 5.46
CA LEU A 33 0.63 -15.28 4.60
C LEU A 33 0.68 -15.76 3.15
N LEU A 34 0.05 -15.03 2.25
CA LEU A 34 0.17 -15.17 0.81
C LEU A 34 1.05 -14.03 0.27
N THR A 35 2.27 -14.34 -0.14
CA THR A 35 3.24 -13.32 -0.59
C THR A 35 3.89 -13.69 -1.91
N GLY A 36 4.67 -12.78 -2.49
CA GLY A 36 5.33 -12.96 -3.78
C GLY A 36 5.37 -11.65 -4.56
N ILE A 37 6.03 -11.64 -5.71
CA ILE A 37 6.16 -10.45 -6.56
C ILE A 37 4.81 -10.03 -7.15
N SER A 38 4.68 -8.77 -7.55
CA SER A 38 3.49 -8.26 -8.25
C SER A 38 3.29 -9.00 -9.58
N GLY A 39 2.02 -9.31 -9.88
CA GLY A 39 1.69 -10.10 -11.08
C GLY A 39 1.98 -11.61 -10.99
N SER A 40 2.38 -12.12 -9.82
CA SER A 40 2.65 -13.56 -9.65
C SER A 40 1.40 -14.44 -9.57
N GLY A 41 0.19 -13.85 -9.39
CA GLY A 41 -1.08 -14.57 -9.27
C GLY A 41 -1.73 -14.53 -7.87
N LYS A 42 -1.22 -13.73 -6.93
CA LYS A 42 -1.79 -13.61 -5.56
C LYS A 42 -3.27 -13.24 -5.57
N SER A 43 -3.62 -12.13 -6.23
CA SER A 43 -5.02 -11.67 -6.31
C SER A 43 -5.92 -12.68 -7.02
N THR A 44 -5.38 -13.41 -8.01
CA THR A 44 -6.12 -14.51 -8.67
C THR A 44 -6.44 -15.64 -7.69
N ILE A 45 -5.50 -16.01 -6.83
CA ILE A 45 -5.72 -17.01 -5.76
C ILE A 45 -6.79 -16.51 -4.78
N VAL A 46 -6.70 -15.24 -4.36
CA VAL A 46 -7.70 -14.61 -3.49
C VAL A 46 -9.09 -14.62 -4.14
N HIS A 47 -9.20 -14.24 -5.42
CA HIS A 47 -10.46 -14.22 -6.16
C HIS A 47 -11.05 -15.64 -6.39
N LEU A 48 -10.21 -16.65 -6.50
CA LEU A 48 -10.66 -18.05 -6.52
C LEU A 48 -11.18 -18.51 -5.15
N MET A 49 -10.53 -18.11 -4.06
CA MET A 49 -10.96 -18.47 -2.70
C MET A 49 -12.31 -17.88 -2.32
N ASN A 50 -12.56 -16.61 -2.71
CA ASN A 50 -13.79 -15.89 -2.35
C ASN A 50 -14.91 -16.02 -3.40
N GLY A 51 -14.71 -16.82 -4.46
CA GLY A 51 -15.69 -17.08 -5.49
C GLY A 51 -15.94 -15.94 -6.49
N LEU A 52 -15.10 -14.90 -6.50
CA LEU A 52 -15.15 -13.85 -7.53
C LEU A 52 -14.72 -14.36 -8.90
N ILE A 53 -13.91 -15.41 -8.94
CA ILE A 53 -13.70 -16.23 -10.13
C ILE A 53 -14.55 -17.51 -9.96
N PRO A 54 -15.42 -17.83 -10.89
CA PRO A 54 -15.69 -17.22 -12.19
C PRO A 54 -16.78 -16.13 -12.18
N ALA A 55 -17.38 -15.79 -11.03
CA ALA A 55 -18.59 -14.96 -10.96
C ALA A 55 -18.42 -13.54 -11.58
N LEU A 56 -17.27 -12.92 -11.36
CA LEU A 56 -16.97 -11.56 -11.87
C LEU A 56 -15.85 -11.59 -12.91
N TYR A 57 -14.88 -12.49 -12.76
CA TYR A 57 -13.74 -12.61 -13.65
C TYR A 57 -13.82 -13.93 -14.41
N GLU A 58 -14.05 -13.85 -15.73
CA GLU A 58 -14.14 -15.02 -16.60
C GLU A 58 -12.75 -15.55 -16.97
N GLY A 59 -12.64 -16.87 -17.10
CA GLY A 59 -11.42 -17.54 -17.53
C GLY A 59 -11.56 -19.06 -17.55
N GLU A 60 -10.50 -19.72 -17.96
CA GLU A 60 -10.41 -21.19 -17.97
C GLU A 60 -9.76 -21.68 -16.68
N LEU A 61 -10.54 -22.42 -15.87
CA LEU A 61 -10.10 -23.05 -14.63
C LEU A 61 -9.94 -24.55 -14.85
N THR A 62 -8.79 -25.11 -14.48
CA THR A 62 -8.57 -26.57 -14.40
C THR A 62 -8.12 -26.94 -12.99
N GLY A 63 -8.26 -28.21 -12.63
CA GLY A 63 -8.09 -28.66 -11.25
C GLY A 63 -9.34 -28.46 -10.41
N LYS A 64 -9.23 -28.50 -9.09
CA LYS A 64 -10.38 -28.36 -8.17
C LYS A 64 -10.02 -27.59 -6.92
N ILE A 65 -10.97 -26.78 -6.45
CA ILE A 65 -10.87 -26.04 -5.20
C ILE A 65 -11.96 -26.57 -4.27
N TYR A 66 -11.59 -26.89 -3.04
CA TYR A 66 -12.51 -27.39 -2.03
C TYR A 66 -12.59 -26.43 -0.84
N TYR A 67 -13.80 -26.23 -0.37
CA TYR A 67 -14.10 -25.57 0.90
C TYR A 67 -14.88 -26.56 1.78
N ASN A 68 -14.34 -26.92 2.94
CA ASN A 68 -14.92 -27.92 3.86
C ASN A 68 -15.29 -29.24 3.16
N ASN A 69 -14.40 -29.76 2.31
CA ASN A 69 -14.55 -30.97 1.47
C ASN A 69 -15.64 -30.88 0.38
N THR A 70 -16.28 -29.72 0.19
CA THR A 70 -17.22 -29.45 -0.89
C THR A 70 -16.52 -28.70 -2.00
N SER A 71 -16.73 -29.10 -3.27
CA SER A 71 -16.17 -28.35 -4.40
C SER A 71 -16.72 -26.92 -4.43
N LEU A 72 -15.84 -25.92 -4.49
CA LEU A 72 -16.24 -24.52 -4.48
C LEU A 72 -17.12 -24.15 -5.67
N GLU A 73 -16.93 -24.79 -6.82
CA GLU A 73 -17.78 -24.64 -8.01
C GLU A 73 -19.24 -25.02 -7.79
N SER A 74 -19.52 -25.89 -6.81
CA SER A 74 -20.88 -26.31 -6.47
C SER A 74 -21.56 -25.39 -5.46
N ILE A 75 -20.83 -24.43 -4.88
CA ILE A 75 -21.35 -23.48 -3.88
C ILE A 75 -21.67 -22.18 -4.59
N LYS A 76 -22.84 -21.62 -4.35
CA LYS A 76 -23.22 -20.32 -4.92
C LYS A 76 -22.39 -19.19 -4.31
N THR A 77 -22.02 -18.21 -5.08
CA THR A 77 -21.14 -17.09 -4.66
C THR A 77 -21.66 -16.39 -3.40
N TYR A 78 -22.96 -16.18 -3.27
CA TYR A 78 -23.54 -15.55 -2.09
C TYR A 78 -23.44 -16.42 -0.82
N ASP A 79 -23.39 -17.74 -0.94
CA ASP A 79 -23.17 -18.64 0.20
C ASP A 79 -21.68 -18.67 0.58
N ILE A 80 -20.76 -18.57 -0.39
CA ILE A 80 -19.33 -18.37 -0.13
C ILE A 80 -19.13 -17.08 0.65
N ALA A 81 -19.80 -15.99 0.27
CA ALA A 81 -19.67 -14.67 0.91
C ALA A 81 -20.14 -14.63 2.38
N LYS A 82 -21.01 -15.58 2.82
CA LYS A 82 -21.35 -15.71 4.23
C LYS A 82 -20.23 -16.29 5.07
N ASP A 83 -19.48 -17.23 4.50
CA ASP A 83 -18.45 -17.99 5.22
C ASP A 83 -17.04 -17.40 5.04
N ILE A 84 -16.81 -16.68 3.95
CA ILE A 84 -15.51 -16.10 3.58
C ILE A 84 -15.66 -14.59 3.45
N GLY A 85 -15.24 -13.87 4.49
CA GLY A 85 -15.14 -12.40 4.47
C GLY A 85 -13.91 -11.95 3.68
N TYR A 86 -14.08 -10.94 2.82
CA TYR A 86 -13.00 -10.40 2.01
C TYR A 86 -12.90 -8.90 2.19
N VAL A 87 -11.67 -8.43 2.40
CA VAL A 87 -11.33 -7.00 2.48
C VAL A 87 -10.27 -6.71 1.43
N SER A 88 -10.61 -5.88 0.45
CA SER A 88 -9.70 -5.54 -0.65
C SER A 88 -8.66 -4.50 -0.25
N GLN A 89 -7.65 -4.34 -1.10
CA GLN A 89 -6.56 -3.37 -0.97
C GLN A 89 -7.06 -1.93 -0.85
N ASP A 90 -8.08 -1.54 -1.64
CA ASP A 90 -8.72 -0.23 -1.52
C ASP A 90 -10.15 -0.37 -0.96
N PRO A 91 -10.36 -0.08 0.33
CA PRO A 91 -11.68 -0.16 0.94
C PRO A 91 -12.72 0.77 0.30
N ARG A 92 -12.31 1.86 -0.37
CA ARG A 92 -13.24 2.81 -1.01
C ARG A 92 -14.08 2.14 -2.10
N GLY A 93 -13.50 1.20 -2.83
CA GLY A 93 -14.19 0.42 -3.85
C GLY A 93 -15.20 -0.59 -3.31
N HIS A 94 -15.22 -0.82 -1.99
CA HIS A 94 -16.12 -1.76 -1.32
C HIS A 94 -17.38 -1.12 -0.75
N PHE A 95 -17.37 0.19 -0.51
CA PHE A 95 -18.47 0.85 0.17
C PHE A 95 -19.64 1.16 -0.76
N PHE A 96 -20.83 0.78 -0.34
CA PHE A 96 -22.09 1.00 -1.05
C PHE A 96 -22.88 2.19 -0.49
N THR A 97 -22.58 2.56 0.76
CA THR A 97 -23.25 3.65 1.46
C THR A 97 -22.27 4.75 1.84
N THR A 98 -22.78 5.93 2.18
CA THR A 98 -21.96 7.05 2.64
C THR A 98 -21.87 7.16 4.16
N ASN A 99 -22.61 6.33 4.91
CA ASN A 99 -22.67 6.33 6.37
C ASN A 99 -22.05 5.05 6.93
N THR A 100 -21.19 5.17 7.92
CA THR A 100 -20.46 4.04 8.53
C THR A 100 -21.39 3.00 9.18
N THR A 101 -22.46 3.42 9.84
CA THR A 101 -23.45 2.51 10.44
C THR A 101 -24.22 1.76 9.37
N SER A 102 -24.72 2.47 8.34
CA SER A 102 -25.40 1.84 7.21
C SER A 102 -24.52 0.84 6.48
N GLU A 103 -23.25 1.14 6.33
CA GLU A 103 -22.29 0.23 5.69
C GLU A 103 -22.08 -1.04 6.50
N LEU A 104 -21.93 -0.94 7.82
CA LEU A 104 -21.77 -2.11 8.71
C LEU A 104 -22.98 -3.04 8.69
N VAL A 105 -24.19 -2.52 8.50
CA VAL A 105 -25.41 -3.36 8.46
C VAL A 105 -25.79 -3.81 7.04
N PHE A 106 -25.23 -3.20 6.01
CA PHE A 106 -25.60 -3.40 4.61
C PHE A 106 -25.64 -4.87 4.19
N ALA A 107 -24.58 -5.63 4.49
CA ALA A 107 -24.54 -7.05 4.14
C ALA A 107 -25.61 -7.86 4.91
N MET A 108 -25.83 -7.56 6.17
CA MET A 108 -26.84 -8.26 6.99
C MET A 108 -28.27 -8.02 6.48
N GLU A 109 -28.57 -6.79 6.04
CA GLU A 109 -29.85 -6.44 5.42
C GLU A 109 -30.07 -7.24 4.13
N ASN A 110 -29.06 -7.30 3.25
CA ASN A 110 -29.14 -8.04 1.99
C ASN A 110 -29.32 -9.56 2.21
N PHE A 111 -28.81 -10.11 3.30
CA PHE A 111 -29.00 -11.51 3.66
C PHE A 111 -30.28 -11.76 4.48
N GLY A 112 -31.10 -10.73 4.73
CA GLY A 112 -32.37 -10.86 5.45
C GLY A 112 -32.21 -11.29 6.92
N ILE A 113 -31.10 -10.86 7.57
CA ILE A 113 -30.88 -11.11 9.00
C ILE A 113 -31.94 -10.34 9.80
N SER A 114 -32.50 -10.96 10.84
CA SER A 114 -33.48 -10.30 11.70
C SER A 114 -32.92 -9.09 12.43
N LEU A 115 -33.75 -8.08 12.68
CA LEU A 115 -33.33 -6.82 13.31
C LEU A 115 -32.62 -7.05 14.67
N ASP A 116 -33.11 -7.99 15.48
CA ASP A 116 -32.50 -8.28 16.78
C ASP A 116 -31.11 -8.91 16.66
N GLU A 117 -30.95 -9.82 15.70
CA GLU A 117 -29.64 -10.42 15.42
C GLU A 117 -28.70 -9.40 14.76
N MET A 118 -29.19 -8.52 13.87
CA MET A 118 -28.38 -7.43 13.31
C MET A 118 -27.84 -6.51 14.39
N LYS A 119 -28.68 -6.08 15.34
CA LYS A 119 -28.25 -5.24 16.46
C LYS A 119 -27.17 -5.92 17.31
N LYS A 120 -27.35 -7.22 17.59
CA LYS A 120 -26.38 -7.99 18.36
C LYS A 120 -25.02 -8.06 17.66
N ARG A 121 -25.01 -8.40 16.36
CA ARG A 121 -23.78 -8.49 15.57
C ARG A 121 -23.11 -7.14 15.37
N TYR A 122 -23.89 -6.11 15.08
CA TYR A 122 -23.43 -4.73 14.97
C TYR A 122 -22.70 -4.29 16.24
N ASN A 123 -23.33 -4.44 17.41
CA ASN A 123 -22.72 -4.04 18.69
C ASN A 123 -21.43 -4.83 18.96
N ALA A 124 -21.43 -6.15 18.70
CA ALA A 124 -20.24 -6.97 18.87
C ALA A 124 -19.06 -6.55 17.96
N VAL A 125 -19.35 -6.13 16.74
CA VAL A 125 -18.34 -5.62 15.79
C VAL A 125 -17.87 -4.23 16.20
N VAL A 126 -18.77 -3.33 16.58
CA VAL A 126 -18.42 -1.99 17.08
C VAL A 126 -17.47 -2.07 18.27
N GLU A 127 -17.80 -2.90 19.25
CA GLU A 127 -16.95 -3.14 20.44
C GLU A 127 -15.61 -3.79 20.08
N LEU A 128 -15.62 -4.84 19.23
CA LEU A 128 -14.40 -5.55 18.85
C LEU A 128 -13.38 -4.66 18.14
N LEU A 129 -13.86 -3.76 17.28
CA LEU A 129 -13.04 -2.90 16.45
C LEU A 129 -12.85 -1.48 17.03
N GLU A 130 -13.45 -1.19 18.20
CA GLU A 130 -13.39 0.13 18.82
C GLU A 130 -13.88 1.21 17.85
N LEU A 131 -15.14 1.09 17.38
CA LEU A 131 -15.73 1.95 16.36
C LEU A 131 -16.65 3.05 16.93
N GLU A 132 -16.84 3.13 18.24
CA GLU A 132 -17.81 4.00 18.90
C GLU A 132 -17.70 5.46 18.45
N GLU A 133 -16.48 5.93 18.21
CA GLU A 133 -16.22 7.32 17.79
C GLU A 133 -16.46 7.58 16.30
N ILE A 134 -16.60 6.52 15.49
CA ILE A 134 -16.72 6.63 14.03
C ILE A 134 -18.03 6.09 13.48
N VAL A 135 -18.92 5.56 14.31
CA VAL A 135 -20.31 5.24 13.92
C VAL A 135 -21.07 6.51 13.56
N ASP A 136 -22.05 6.40 12.69
CA ASP A 136 -22.90 7.47 12.16
C ASP A 136 -22.14 8.63 11.47
N LYS A 137 -20.87 8.40 11.10
CA LYS A 137 -20.08 9.36 10.32
C LYS A 137 -20.16 9.09 8.83
N ASN A 138 -19.89 10.14 8.07
CA ASN A 138 -19.75 10.00 6.62
C ASN A 138 -18.38 9.37 6.30
N ILE A 139 -18.39 8.26 5.54
CA ILE A 139 -17.22 7.46 5.16
C ILE A 139 -16.16 8.30 4.40
N LEU A 140 -16.59 9.32 3.66
CA LEU A 140 -15.68 10.17 2.90
C LEU A 140 -14.79 11.05 3.80
N TYR A 141 -15.23 11.33 5.03
CA TYR A 141 -14.52 12.23 5.95
C TYR A 141 -13.74 11.52 7.06
N ILE A 142 -13.80 10.19 7.14
CA ILE A 142 -12.98 9.42 8.07
C ILE A 142 -11.59 9.12 7.48
N SER A 143 -10.61 8.87 8.34
CA SER A 143 -9.23 8.55 7.94
C SER A 143 -9.12 7.20 7.21
N SER A 144 -8.00 6.97 6.51
CA SER A 144 -7.72 5.70 5.83
C SER A 144 -7.74 4.50 6.79
N GLY A 145 -7.19 4.66 8.00
CA GLY A 145 -7.20 3.60 9.01
C GLY A 145 -8.60 3.32 9.57
N GLU A 146 -9.43 4.35 9.74
CA GLU A 146 -10.83 4.17 10.13
C GLU A 146 -11.63 3.50 9.03
N ARG A 147 -11.42 3.87 7.75
CA ARG A 147 -12.02 3.17 6.61
C ARG A 147 -11.64 1.69 6.58
N GLN A 148 -10.37 1.37 6.84
CA GLN A 148 -9.91 -0.02 6.93
C GLN A 148 -10.63 -0.79 8.04
N LYS A 149 -10.80 -0.19 9.21
CA LYS A 149 -11.58 -0.79 10.31
C LYS A 149 -13.05 -1.03 9.91
N ILE A 150 -13.70 -0.07 9.25
CA ILE A 150 -15.08 -0.25 8.76
C ILE A 150 -15.15 -1.40 7.76
N ALA A 151 -14.24 -1.49 6.77
CA ALA A 151 -14.22 -2.58 5.80
C ALA A 151 -14.05 -3.96 6.44
N ILE A 152 -13.15 -4.06 7.44
CA ILE A 152 -13.00 -5.29 8.24
C ILE A 152 -14.30 -5.55 9.02
N GLY A 153 -14.89 -4.52 9.60
CA GLY A 153 -16.17 -4.61 10.32
C GLY A 153 -17.29 -5.17 9.43
N CYS A 154 -17.45 -4.65 8.23
CA CYS A 154 -18.44 -5.14 7.26
C CYS A 154 -18.26 -6.63 6.97
N SER A 155 -17.03 -7.10 6.81
CA SER A 155 -16.77 -8.53 6.60
C SER A 155 -17.11 -9.37 7.83
N LEU A 156 -16.94 -8.86 9.04
CA LEU A 156 -17.17 -9.57 10.30
C LEU A 156 -18.65 -9.66 10.69
N THR A 157 -19.53 -8.78 10.21
CA THR A 157 -20.97 -8.77 10.57
C THR A 157 -21.71 -10.02 10.12
N LEU A 158 -21.22 -10.74 9.10
CA LEU A 158 -21.76 -12.03 8.68
C LEU A 158 -21.24 -13.21 9.51
N ILE A 159 -20.29 -12.99 10.42
CA ILE A 159 -19.62 -14.00 11.24
C ILE A 159 -18.95 -15.07 10.35
N PRO A 160 -18.07 -14.67 9.44
CA PRO A 160 -17.41 -15.61 8.52
C PRO A 160 -16.48 -16.55 9.29
N ARG A 161 -16.16 -17.71 8.71
CA ARG A 161 -15.14 -18.64 9.24
C ARG A 161 -13.74 -18.29 8.75
N VAL A 162 -13.66 -17.70 7.57
CA VAL A 162 -12.41 -17.27 6.92
C VAL A 162 -12.45 -15.77 6.68
N ILE A 163 -11.34 -15.09 6.94
CA ILE A 163 -11.15 -13.67 6.63
C ILE A 163 -9.95 -13.55 5.70
N ILE A 164 -10.17 -12.96 4.54
CA ILE A 164 -9.13 -12.67 3.56
C ILE A 164 -8.87 -11.16 3.58
N LEU A 165 -7.64 -10.76 3.87
CA LEU A 165 -7.17 -9.38 3.88
C LEU A 165 -6.18 -9.21 2.73
N ASP A 166 -6.51 -8.36 1.75
CA ASP A 166 -5.65 -8.09 0.60
C ASP A 166 -4.93 -6.76 0.80
N GLU A 167 -3.60 -6.80 0.98
CA GLU A 167 -2.71 -5.67 1.29
C GLU A 167 -3.25 -4.71 2.36
N PRO A 168 -3.65 -5.21 3.53
CA PRO A 168 -4.37 -4.39 4.51
C PRO A 168 -3.53 -3.28 5.13
N SER A 169 -2.20 -3.30 4.98
CA SER A 169 -1.30 -2.27 5.52
C SER A 169 -0.93 -1.17 4.52
N SER A 170 -1.35 -1.26 3.25
CA SER A 170 -0.84 -0.42 2.15
C SER A 170 -0.99 1.09 2.37
N ASN A 171 -2.08 1.53 3.01
CA ASN A 171 -2.39 2.95 3.25
C ASN A 171 -2.37 3.34 4.74
N LEU A 172 -1.75 2.51 5.59
CA LEU A 172 -1.70 2.71 7.02
C LEU A 172 -0.34 3.26 7.47
N ASP A 173 -0.38 4.23 8.38
CA ASP A 173 0.81 4.63 9.11
C ASP A 173 1.25 3.57 10.13
N PHE A 174 2.40 3.77 10.75
CA PHE A 174 2.99 2.80 11.66
C PHE A 174 2.08 2.48 12.87
N ARG A 175 1.42 3.51 13.43
CA ARG A 175 0.46 3.36 14.55
C ARG A 175 -0.75 2.52 14.14
N MET A 176 -1.33 2.81 12.97
CA MET A 176 -2.49 2.08 12.47
C MET A 176 -2.12 0.64 12.07
N THR A 177 -0.93 0.43 11.53
CA THR A 177 -0.40 -0.92 11.23
C THR A 177 -0.27 -1.76 12.52
N LYS A 178 0.21 -1.17 13.63
CA LYS A 178 0.24 -1.85 14.94
C LYS A 178 -1.16 -2.19 15.45
N LYS A 179 -2.13 -1.26 15.33
CA LYS A 179 -3.54 -1.55 15.69
C LYS A 179 -4.11 -2.69 14.84
N LEU A 180 -3.79 -2.72 13.55
CA LEU A 180 -4.17 -3.82 12.66
C LEU A 180 -3.55 -5.15 13.13
N THR A 181 -2.27 -5.16 13.52
CA THR A 181 -1.62 -6.37 14.07
C THR A 181 -2.36 -6.90 15.30
N ILE A 182 -2.68 -6.02 16.25
CA ILE A 182 -3.43 -6.38 17.47
C ILE A 182 -4.82 -6.92 17.11
N LEU A 183 -5.47 -6.34 16.12
CA LEU A 183 -6.78 -6.81 15.65
C LEU A 183 -6.68 -8.21 15.05
N ILE A 184 -5.69 -8.45 14.18
CA ILE A 184 -5.44 -9.77 13.57
C ILE A 184 -5.16 -10.81 14.66
N GLU A 185 -4.37 -10.45 15.68
CA GLU A 185 -4.12 -11.32 16.84
C GLU A 185 -5.41 -11.64 17.62
N LYS A 186 -6.26 -10.64 17.91
CA LYS A 186 -7.56 -10.85 18.54
C LYS A 186 -8.46 -11.79 17.73
N LEU A 187 -8.48 -11.65 16.40
CA LEU A 187 -9.26 -12.51 15.52
C LEU A 187 -8.71 -13.94 15.50
N LYS A 188 -7.38 -14.11 15.38
CA LYS A 188 -6.71 -15.41 15.44
C LYS A 188 -7.05 -16.13 16.76
N ASN A 189 -6.93 -15.43 17.89
CA ASN A 189 -7.25 -15.98 19.21
C ASN A 189 -8.74 -16.37 19.38
N LYS A 190 -9.63 -15.78 18.57
CA LYS A 190 -11.05 -16.18 18.51
C LYS A 190 -11.30 -17.39 17.57
N GLY A 191 -10.26 -17.93 16.94
CA GLY A 191 -10.34 -19.11 16.09
C GLY A 191 -10.68 -18.84 14.62
N TYR A 192 -10.64 -17.59 14.18
CA TYR A 192 -10.81 -17.28 12.75
C TYR A 192 -9.64 -17.83 11.94
N THR A 193 -9.93 -18.36 10.76
CA THR A 193 -8.92 -18.65 9.73
C THR A 193 -8.63 -17.35 8.99
N ILE A 194 -7.36 -16.92 8.96
CA ILE A 194 -6.99 -15.62 8.41
C ILE A 194 -6.01 -15.82 7.26
N ILE A 195 -6.30 -15.23 6.12
CA ILE A 195 -5.43 -15.23 4.95
C ILE A 195 -5.05 -13.78 4.66
N ILE A 196 -3.76 -13.49 4.65
CA ILE A 196 -3.25 -12.14 4.44
C ILE A 196 -2.39 -12.15 3.19
N ALA A 197 -2.87 -11.53 2.11
CA ALA A 197 -2.07 -11.25 0.94
C ALA A 197 -1.29 -9.96 1.20
N GLU A 198 0.05 -10.01 1.32
CA GLU A 198 0.82 -8.86 1.79
C GLU A 198 2.25 -8.88 1.25
N HIS A 199 2.79 -7.67 1.04
CA HIS A 199 4.19 -7.43 0.71
C HIS A 199 5.01 -7.04 1.93
N ARG A 200 4.48 -6.19 2.83
CA ARG A 200 5.11 -5.77 4.08
C ARG A 200 4.90 -6.82 5.17
N ILE A 201 5.88 -7.63 5.47
CA ILE A 201 5.72 -8.82 6.31
C ILE A 201 6.08 -8.56 7.77
N HIS A 202 6.94 -7.56 8.05
CA HIS A 202 7.57 -7.33 9.35
C HIS A 202 6.57 -7.21 10.52
N TYR A 203 5.40 -6.60 10.30
CA TYR A 203 4.42 -6.32 11.36
C TYR A 203 3.59 -7.54 11.78
N ILE A 204 3.45 -8.55 10.90
CA ILE A 204 2.62 -9.75 11.14
C ILE A 204 3.42 -11.03 11.35
N GLN A 205 4.74 -11.01 11.22
CA GLN A 205 5.58 -12.21 11.23
C GLN A 205 5.35 -13.15 12.44
N LYS A 206 5.01 -12.59 13.61
CA LYS A 206 4.75 -13.37 14.83
C LYS A 206 3.40 -14.09 14.83
N LEU A 207 2.47 -13.70 13.96
CA LEU A 207 1.13 -14.23 13.87
C LEU A 207 0.99 -15.33 12.83
N ILE A 208 1.94 -15.43 11.90
CA ILE A 208 1.86 -16.32 10.74
C ILE A 208 2.25 -17.75 11.13
N ASP A 209 1.35 -18.70 10.81
CA ASP A 209 1.58 -20.12 10.97
C ASP A 209 2.18 -20.76 9.70
N LYS A 210 1.82 -20.21 8.52
CA LYS A 210 2.18 -20.74 7.22
C LYS A 210 2.43 -19.64 6.20
N VAL A 211 3.44 -19.80 5.35
CA VAL A 211 3.74 -18.87 4.25
C VAL A 211 3.55 -19.58 2.91
N LEU A 212 2.74 -18.99 2.05
CA LEU A 212 2.54 -19.39 0.66
C LEU A 212 3.20 -18.34 -0.25
N ILE A 213 4.34 -18.69 -0.83
CA ILE A 213 5.05 -17.82 -1.79
C ILE A 213 4.57 -18.13 -3.19
N VAL A 214 3.99 -17.10 -3.84
CA VAL A 214 3.57 -17.21 -5.23
C VAL A 214 4.66 -16.67 -6.14
N ASN A 215 5.16 -17.52 -7.02
CA ASN A 215 6.18 -17.15 -8.00
C ASN A 215 5.83 -17.73 -9.37
N LYS A 216 5.64 -16.86 -10.37
CA LYS A 216 5.30 -17.24 -11.76
C LYS A 216 4.14 -18.25 -11.84
N GLY A 217 3.08 -17.99 -11.09
CA GLY A 217 1.88 -18.82 -11.06
C GLY A 217 2.01 -20.16 -10.30
N MET A 218 3.15 -20.43 -9.69
CA MET A 218 3.36 -21.61 -8.82
C MET A 218 3.41 -21.19 -7.36
N ILE A 219 3.10 -22.13 -6.46
CA ILE A 219 3.18 -21.92 -5.01
C ILE A 219 4.30 -22.76 -4.40
N LYS A 220 5.04 -22.12 -3.47
CA LYS A 220 5.93 -22.80 -2.53
C LYS A 220 5.41 -22.54 -1.11
N GLU A 221 5.12 -23.62 -0.39
CA GLU A 221 4.76 -23.56 1.03
C GLU A 221 6.03 -23.65 1.87
N ILE A 222 6.19 -22.72 2.83
CA ILE A 222 7.32 -22.68 3.77
C ILE A 222 6.84 -22.19 5.15
N THR A 223 7.70 -22.31 6.15
CA THR A 223 7.49 -21.69 7.46
C THR A 223 8.02 -20.26 7.48
N ILE A 224 7.61 -19.48 8.50
CA ILE A 224 8.15 -18.12 8.69
C ILE A 224 9.65 -18.15 9.03
N ASP A 225 10.13 -19.20 9.69
CA ASP A 225 11.55 -19.35 10.02
C ASP A 225 12.39 -19.73 8.79
N ASP A 226 11.83 -20.54 7.88
CA ASP A 226 12.47 -20.77 6.57
C ASP A 226 12.56 -19.47 5.76
N LEU A 227 11.52 -18.61 5.85
CA LEU A 227 11.53 -17.33 5.17
C LEU A 227 12.63 -16.39 5.66
N LYS A 228 12.96 -16.41 6.97
CA LYS A 228 14.07 -15.63 7.54
C LYS A 228 15.43 -16.05 7.00
N ASN A 229 15.56 -17.30 6.64
CA ASN A 229 16.84 -17.93 6.26
C ASN A 229 17.04 -18.07 4.75
N THR A 230 16.03 -17.72 3.93
CA THR A 230 16.10 -17.85 2.47
C THR A 230 16.32 -16.50 1.80
N THR A 231 17.21 -16.49 0.80
CA THR A 231 17.42 -15.39 -0.15
C THR A 231 16.85 -15.72 -1.53
N ASP A 232 16.21 -16.88 -1.68
CA ASP A 232 15.73 -17.38 -2.98
C ASP A 232 14.61 -16.53 -3.59
N PHE A 233 13.92 -15.77 -2.74
CA PHE A 233 12.78 -14.96 -3.16
C PHE A 233 13.01 -13.47 -2.85
N PRO A 234 12.82 -12.59 -3.83
CA PRO A 234 12.95 -11.15 -3.62
C PRO A 234 11.71 -10.60 -2.90
N LEU A 235 11.68 -10.80 -1.58
CA LEU A 235 10.62 -10.35 -0.69
C LEU A 235 11.09 -9.19 0.19
N ARG A 236 10.13 -8.42 0.70
CA ARG A 236 10.38 -7.34 1.66
C ARG A 236 10.96 -7.92 2.96
N THR A 237 11.79 -7.14 3.62
CA THR A 237 12.48 -7.59 4.83
C THR A 237 11.52 -7.87 5.99
N LEU A 238 11.89 -8.86 6.80
CA LEU A 238 11.25 -9.14 8.09
C LEU A 238 11.79 -8.25 9.23
N ASP A 239 12.98 -7.69 9.07
CA ASP A 239 13.65 -6.86 10.06
C ASP A 239 14.01 -5.49 9.45
N VAL A 240 13.05 -4.57 9.50
CA VAL A 240 13.18 -3.24 8.89
C VAL A 240 14.16 -2.33 9.63
N PHE A 241 14.42 -2.56 10.91
CA PHE A 241 15.27 -1.68 11.71
C PHE A 241 16.76 -2.02 11.65
N ASN A 242 17.10 -3.26 11.29
CA ASN A 242 18.50 -3.71 11.17
C ASN A 242 19.08 -3.62 9.76
N LEU A 243 18.32 -3.05 8.81
CA LEU A 243 18.80 -2.82 7.45
C LEU A 243 19.99 -1.87 7.44
N GLN A 244 20.89 -2.05 6.46
CA GLN A 244 21.98 -1.10 6.20
C GLN A 244 21.45 0.11 5.43
N LEU A 245 22.07 1.27 5.69
CA LEU A 245 21.80 2.47 4.92
C LEU A 245 22.52 2.37 3.56
N GLU A 246 21.80 2.59 2.48
CA GLU A 246 22.36 2.52 1.13
C GLU A 246 22.69 3.88 0.53
N ASN A 247 22.05 4.96 1.01
CA ASN A 247 22.24 6.30 0.50
C ASN A 247 22.82 7.23 1.58
N ILE A 248 24.11 7.08 1.84
CA ILE A 248 24.87 8.00 2.72
C ILE A 248 25.60 8.97 1.83
N SER A 249 24.98 10.12 1.51
CA SER A 249 25.64 11.19 0.77
C SER A 249 26.17 12.26 1.73
N SER A 250 27.31 12.89 1.35
CA SER A 250 27.80 14.06 2.04
C SER A 250 26.83 15.23 1.86
N LYS A 251 26.68 16.07 2.91
CA LYS A 251 25.95 17.34 2.82
C LYS A 251 26.40 18.14 1.60
N ASN A 252 25.49 18.46 0.71
CA ASN A 252 25.70 19.49 -0.30
C ASN A 252 25.19 20.81 0.28
N ASN A 253 25.94 21.89 0.09
CA ASN A 253 25.58 23.24 0.56
C ASN A 253 24.94 24.09 -0.54
N ASP A 254 24.56 23.49 -1.67
CA ASP A 254 23.93 24.17 -2.79
C ASP A 254 22.43 24.36 -2.51
N LEU A 255 22.07 25.48 -1.89
CA LEU A 255 20.74 25.81 -1.44
C LEU A 255 19.77 25.97 -2.62
N LEU A 256 18.76 25.18 -2.72
CA LEU A 256 17.66 25.29 -3.71
C LEU A 256 16.45 26.04 -3.16
N LEU A 257 16.06 25.76 -1.92
CA LEU A 257 14.83 26.29 -1.34
C LEU A 257 15.02 26.56 0.16
N GLN A 258 14.56 27.71 0.61
CA GLN A 258 14.49 28.09 2.02
C GLN A 258 13.05 28.32 2.41
N ILE A 259 12.57 27.57 3.38
CA ILE A 259 11.27 27.76 4.04
C ILE A 259 11.55 28.49 5.35
N ASP A 260 10.95 29.64 5.57
CA ASP A 260 11.18 30.46 6.75
C ASP A 260 9.88 30.76 7.49
N ASN A 261 9.77 30.17 8.67
CA ASN A 261 8.67 30.34 9.64
C ASN A 261 7.26 30.22 9.01
N VAL A 262 7.08 29.25 8.10
CA VAL A 262 5.85 29.09 7.35
C VAL A 262 4.76 28.43 8.21
N SER A 263 3.54 28.99 8.14
CA SER A 263 2.34 28.40 8.75
C SER A 263 1.21 28.32 7.74
N TYR A 264 0.31 27.34 7.89
CA TYR A 264 -0.88 27.19 7.07
C TYR A 264 -2.08 26.80 7.94
N GLY A 265 -2.96 27.78 8.21
CA GLY A 265 -4.09 27.61 9.12
C GLY A 265 -3.66 26.99 10.44
N ASP A 266 -4.45 26.00 10.90
CA ASP A 266 -4.15 25.19 12.07
C ASP A 266 -3.47 23.85 11.73
N ILE A 267 -3.01 23.66 10.48
CA ILE A 267 -2.45 22.40 10.01
C ILE A 267 -0.93 22.38 10.14
N LEU A 268 -0.26 23.49 9.81
CA LEU A 268 1.19 23.64 9.92
C LEU A 268 1.54 24.92 10.64
N LEU A 269 2.49 24.85 11.58
CA LEU A 269 2.89 25.96 12.42
C LEU A 269 4.41 26.12 12.43
N GLN A 270 4.89 27.30 12.04
CA GLN A 270 6.31 27.72 12.18
C GLN A 270 7.30 26.72 11.54
N ILE A 271 7.01 26.26 10.36
CA ILE A 271 7.89 25.35 9.60
C ILE A 271 9.07 26.12 9.05
N SER A 272 10.29 25.65 9.36
CA SER A 272 11.53 26.22 8.80
C SER A 272 12.43 25.06 8.34
N ILE A 273 12.81 25.07 7.05
CA ILE A 273 13.62 24.04 6.40
C ILE A 273 14.48 24.68 5.33
N SER A 274 15.75 24.28 5.24
CA SER A 274 16.62 24.55 4.09
C SER A 274 16.75 23.27 3.26
N ILE A 275 16.49 23.32 1.97
CA ILE A 275 16.56 22.17 1.05
C ILE A 275 17.69 22.42 0.07
N ASN A 276 18.64 21.51 0.01
CA ASN A 276 19.83 21.61 -0.85
C ASN A 276 19.72 20.62 -2.02
N LYS A 277 20.44 20.91 -3.09
CA LYS A 277 20.63 19.98 -4.20
C LYS A 277 21.25 18.67 -3.69
N GLY A 278 20.71 17.53 -4.08
CA GLY A 278 21.16 16.22 -3.60
C GLY A 278 20.50 15.74 -2.31
N ASP A 279 19.70 16.58 -1.64
CA ASP A 279 18.89 16.12 -0.51
C ASP A 279 17.81 15.12 -1.01
N VAL A 280 17.75 13.96 -0.39
CA VAL A 280 16.64 13.01 -0.51
C VAL A 280 15.99 12.91 0.86
N ILE A 281 15.01 13.77 1.08
CA ILE A 281 14.38 13.98 2.38
C ILE A 281 13.26 12.95 2.56
N GLY A 282 13.38 12.06 3.55
CA GLY A 282 12.27 11.27 4.07
C GLY A 282 11.43 12.13 5.01
N LEU A 283 10.24 12.54 4.56
CA LEU A 283 9.28 13.28 5.39
C LEU A 283 8.38 12.30 6.12
N ILE A 284 8.65 12.08 7.40
CA ILE A 284 7.92 11.13 8.25
C ILE A 284 7.02 11.85 9.24
N GLY A 285 5.94 11.19 9.66
CA GLY A 285 4.97 11.75 10.61
C GLY A 285 3.65 11.01 10.54
N ARG A 286 2.83 11.09 11.59
CA ARG A 286 1.51 10.46 11.67
C ARG A 286 0.60 10.89 10.50
N ASN A 287 -0.42 10.09 10.19
CA ASN A 287 -1.47 10.52 9.27
C ASN A 287 -2.16 11.77 9.85
N GLY A 288 -2.42 12.75 9.00
CA GLY A 288 -2.94 14.06 9.43
C GLY A 288 -1.91 15.03 10.02
N ALA A 289 -0.62 14.69 10.12
CA ALA A 289 0.41 15.61 10.63
C ALA A 289 0.68 16.81 9.72
N GLY A 290 0.17 16.82 8.47
CA GLY A 290 0.34 17.93 7.52
C GLY A 290 1.38 17.65 6.41
N LYS A 291 1.87 16.41 6.25
CA LYS A 291 2.85 16.04 5.21
C LYS A 291 2.39 16.45 3.81
N THR A 292 1.23 15.96 3.37
CA THR A 292 0.64 16.31 2.07
C THR A 292 0.38 17.82 1.92
N THR A 293 -0.01 18.51 2.99
CA THR A 293 -0.21 19.97 2.98
C THR A 293 1.12 20.69 2.75
N LEU A 294 2.19 20.25 3.41
CA LEU A 294 3.52 20.80 3.19
C LEU A 294 3.94 20.59 1.72
N LEU A 295 3.81 19.39 1.17
CA LEU A 295 4.13 19.11 -0.23
C LEU A 295 3.34 20.01 -1.20
N ARG A 296 2.03 20.19 -0.96
CA ARG A 296 1.18 21.07 -1.79
C ARG A 296 1.54 22.55 -1.70
N MET A 297 2.03 23.02 -0.55
CA MET A 297 2.54 24.38 -0.44
C MET A 297 3.82 24.59 -1.25
N LEU A 298 4.69 23.59 -1.30
CA LEU A 298 5.94 23.66 -2.07
C LEU A 298 5.70 23.62 -3.59
N THR A 299 4.52 23.22 -4.05
CA THR A 299 4.13 23.33 -5.47
C THR A 299 3.41 24.64 -5.82
N ASN A 300 3.30 25.56 -4.87
CA ASN A 300 2.52 26.81 -5.00
C ASN A 300 1.02 26.59 -5.28
N ILE A 301 0.51 25.38 -5.09
CA ILE A 301 -0.94 25.09 -5.15
C ILE A 301 -1.65 25.73 -3.94
N MET A 302 -0.95 25.81 -2.81
CA MET A 302 -1.43 26.40 -1.57
C MET A 302 -0.44 27.48 -1.10
N ASN A 303 -0.94 28.67 -0.80
CA ASN A 303 -0.10 29.73 -0.27
C ASN A 303 -0.03 29.67 1.26
N PRO A 304 1.13 29.87 1.88
CA PRO A 304 1.25 29.94 3.33
C PRO A 304 0.45 31.11 3.90
N THR A 305 -0.14 30.95 5.08
CA THR A 305 -0.83 32.04 5.81
C THR A 305 0.14 32.97 6.52
N LYS A 306 1.34 32.47 6.87
CA LYS A 306 2.45 33.24 7.48
C LYS A 306 3.77 32.67 7.00
N GLY A 307 4.83 33.47 7.09
CA GLY A 307 6.18 33.10 6.68
C GLY A 307 6.42 33.26 5.19
N LYS A 308 7.55 32.76 4.71
CA LYS A 308 7.97 32.88 3.30
C LYS A 308 8.64 31.61 2.82
N ILE A 309 8.45 31.31 1.54
CA ILE A 309 9.18 30.28 0.80
C ILE A 309 10.04 31.01 -0.21
N LEU A 310 11.37 30.86 -0.12
CA LEU A 310 12.36 31.56 -0.92
C LEU A 310 13.18 30.56 -1.72
N GLY A 311 13.30 30.78 -3.02
CA GLY A 311 14.08 29.93 -3.93
C GLY A 311 13.47 29.96 -5.32
N ASN A 312 14.25 29.52 -6.31
CA ASN A 312 13.81 29.40 -7.69
C ASN A 312 13.72 27.92 -8.05
N VAL A 313 12.65 27.27 -7.63
CA VAL A 313 12.43 25.85 -7.89
C VAL A 313 11.31 25.65 -8.92
N LYS A 314 11.48 24.60 -9.72
CA LYS A 314 10.43 24.04 -10.56
C LYS A 314 9.95 22.75 -9.90
N PRO A 315 8.88 22.77 -9.11
CA PRO A 315 8.43 21.62 -8.35
C PRO A 315 7.59 20.66 -9.21
N PHE A 316 7.67 19.37 -8.91
CA PHE A 316 6.77 18.34 -9.41
C PHE A 316 6.32 17.48 -8.23
N LEU A 317 5.01 17.26 -8.10
CA LEU A 317 4.43 16.45 -7.03
C LEU A 317 3.71 15.23 -7.61
N VAL A 318 4.16 14.05 -7.22
CA VAL A 318 3.42 12.79 -7.39
C VAL A 318 2.53 12.60 -6.18
N MET A 319 1.22 12.67 -6.39
CA MET A 319 0.21 12.57 -5.33
C MET A 319 -0.12 11.09 -5.04
N GLN A 320 -0.57 10.83 -3.82
CA GLN A 320 -1.06 9.52 -3.40
C GLN A 320 -2.27 9.05 -4.26
N ASP A 321 -3.18 9.96 -4.59
CA ASP A 321 -4.33 9.71 -5.46
C ASP A 321 -3.93 9.98 -6.92
N MET A 322 -3.43 8.95 -7.57
CA MET A 322 -2.77 9.03 -8.88
C MET A 322 -3.71 9.29 -10.04
N ASP A 323 -4.97 8.84 -9.94
CA ASP A 323 -5.93 8.92 -11.03
C ASP A 323 -6.27 10.36 -11.45
N TYR A 324 -6.09 11.33 -10.54
CA TYR A 324 -6.25 12.75 -10.85
C TYR A 324 -5.08 13.36 -11.66
N GLN A 325 -4.04 12.59 -11.92
CA GLN A 325 -2.83 13.07 -12.61
C GLN A 325 -2.67 12.51 -14.03
N PHE A 326 -3.61 11.71 -14.52
CA PHE A 326 -3.59 11.14 -15.88
C PHE A 326 -4.59 11.84 -16.79
N PHE A 327 -4.14 12.20 -17.97
CA PHE A 327 -4.91 13.04 -18.93
C PHE A 327 -4.95 12.47 -20.33
N THR A 328 -4.11 11.48 -20.68
CA THR A 328 -3.95 11.02 -22.06
C THR A 328 -4.43 9.57 -22.25
N GLU A 329 -4.50 9.17 -23.51
CA GLU A 329 -5.03 7.86 -23.95
C GLU A 329 -4.02 6.71 -23.90
N SER A 330 -2.73 6.99 -23.64
CA SER A 330 -1.72 5.93 -23.52
C SER A 330 -0.59 6.32 -22.57
N VAL A 331 0.05 5.30 -22.00
CA VAL A 331 1.25 5.47 -21.15
C VAL A 331 2.34 6.30 -21.85
N LEU A 332 2.58 6.01 -23.14
CA LEU A 332 3.59 6.75 -23.90
C LEU A 332 3.19 8.21 -24.11
N SER A 333 1.91 8.46 -24.43
CA SER A 333 1.39 9.82 -24.60
C SER A 333 1.44 10.60 -23.27
N GLU A 334 1.18 9.92 -22.15
CA GLU A 334 1.24 10.53 -20.82
C GLU A 334 2.66 11.00 -20.47
N ILE A 335 3.68 10.20 -20.77
CA ILE A 335 5.08 10.58 -20.54
C ILE A 335 5.49 11.75 -21.43
N ARG A 336 5.01 11.79 -22.68
CA ARG A 336 5.31 12.88 -23.63
C ARG A 336 4.57 14.17 -23.32
N PHE A 337 3.46 14.09 -22.61
CA PHE A 337 2.66 15.26 -22.29
C PHE A 337 3.46 16.28 -21.47
N GLY A 338 3.69 17.46 -22.04
CA GLY A 338 4.57 18.50 -21.47
C GLY A 338 6.08 18.22 -21.57
N ASN A 339 6.50 17.13 -22.24
CA ASN A 339 7.89 16.71 -22.39
C ASN A 339 8.24 16.42 -23.88
N GLU A 340 7.68 17.18 -24.80
CA GLU A 340 7.71 16.90 -26.25
C GLU A 340 9.12 16.91 -26.87
N GLY A 341 10.10 17.57 -26.23
CA GLY A 341 11.49 17.62 -26.67
C GLY A 341 12.39 16.48 -26.19
N VAL A 342 11.86 15.52 -25.45
CA VAL A 342 12.65 14.41 -24.87
C VAL A 342 12.88 13.32 -25.92
N GLU A 343 14.11 12.85 -26.04
CA GLU A 343 14.51 11.79 -26.98
C GLU A 343 13.78 10.47 -26.66
N ASN A 344 13.36 9.77 -27.71
CA ASN A 344 12.64 8.49 -27.60
C ASN A 344 13.44 7.43 -26.84
N ASP A 345 14.75 7.39 -27.02
CA ASP A 345 15.62 6.40 -26.38
C ASP A 345 15.64 6.60 -24.84
N LYS A 346 15.62 7.84 -24.40
CA LYS A 346 15.54 8.15 -22.95
C LYS A 346 14.22 7.67 -22.37
N ILE A 347 13.10 7.87 -23.07
CA ILE A 347 11.78 7.41 -22.67
C ILE A 347 11.74 5.87 -22.62
N ASN A 348 12.21 5.21 -23.68
CA ASN A 348 12.20 3.75 -23.78
C ASN A 348 13.06 3.10 -22.67
N ASN A 349 14.27 3.62 -22.42
CA ASN A 349 15.14 3.12 -21.37
C ASN A 349 14.50 3.25 -19.98
N LEU A 350 13.84 4.36 -19.70
CA LEU A 350 13.14 4.57 -18.43
C LEU A 350 11.93 3.65 -18.28
N LEU A 351 11.15 3.46 -19.33
CA LEU A 351 10.04 2.51 -19.33
C LEU A 351 10.52 1.07 -19.10
N GLU A 352 11.68 0.71 -19.63
CA GLU A 352 12.27 -0.62 -19.43
C GLU A 352 12.78 -0.77 -17.99
N GLU A 353 13.52 0.22 -17.46
CA GLU A 353 14.01 0.24 -16.07
C GLU A 353 12.87 0.09 -15.07
N LEU A 354 11.76 0.80 -15.28
CA LEU A 354 10.57 0.73 -14.43
C LEU A 354 9.59 -0.41 -14.77
N GLY A 355 9.91 -1.23 -15.79
CA GLY A 355 9.11 -2.39 -16.18
C GLY A 355 7.74 -2.02 -16.76
N LEU A 356 7.66 -0.89 -17.49
CA LEU A 356 6.43 -0.37 -18.11
C LEU A 356 6.40 -0.55 -19.62
N ASN A 357 7.48 -1.01 -20.27
CA ASN A 357 7.58 -1.07 -21.72
C ASN A 357 6.45 -1.89 -22.38
N LYS A 358 6.01 -2.97 -21.72
CA LYS A 358 4.89 -3.82 -22.19
C LYS A 358 3.53 -3.11 -22.17
N PHE A 359 3.42 -1.99 -21.47
CA PHE A 359 2.19 -1.27 -21.23
C PHE A 359 2.14 0.09 -21.95
N LYS A 360 3.14 0.42 -22.78
CA LYS A 360 3.30 1.73 -23.41
C LYS A 360 2.08 2.22 -24.20
N ASP A 361 1.34 1.28 -24.80
CA ASP A 361 0.16 1.55 -25.63
C ASP A 361 -1.17 1.41 -24.86
N LYS A 362 -1.12 1.05 -23.55
CA LYS A 362 -2.32 0.93 -22.69
C LYS A 362 -2.76 2.27 -22.15
N ILE A 363 -4.05 2.38 -21.90
CA ILE A 363 -4.64 3.52 -21.20
C ILE A 363 -4.13 3.55 -19.75
N PRO A 364 -3.65 4.70 -19.21
CA PRO A 364 -3.13 4.78 -17.83
C PRO A 364 -4.09 4.25 -16.76
N PHE A 365 -5.41 4.42 -16.95
CA PHE A 365 -6.41 3.95 -16.00
C PHE A 365 -6.54 2.41 -15.93
N GLU A 366 -6.11 1.68 -16.96
CA GLU A 366 -6.11 0.21 -16.98
C GLU A 366 -4.93 -0.40 -16.22
N LEU A 367 -3.97 0.42 -15.82
CA LEU A 367 -2.79 -0.01 -15.09
C LEU A 367 -3.14 -0.36 -13.64
N SER A 368 -2.43 -1.35 -13.08
CA SER A 368 -2.46 -1.60 -11.64
C SER A 368 -1.90 -0.41 -10.85
N GLY A 369 -2.26 -0.28 -9.56
CA GLY A 369 -1.79 0.80 -8.70
C GLY A 369 -0.27 0.98 -8.73
N GLY A 370 0.49 -0.10 -8.60
CA GLY A 370 1.96 -0.05 -8.70
C GLY A 370 2.50 0.32 -10.08
N GLN A 371 1.78 -0.01 -11.18
CA GLN A 371 2.15 0.43 -12.53
C GLN A 371 1.86 1.92 -12.72
N LYS A 372 0.71 2.43 -12.25
CA LYS A 372 0.36 3.85 -12.24
C LYS A 372 1.40 4.68 -11.51
N GLN A 373 1.84 4.19 -10.37
CA GLN A 373 2.87 4.85 -9.56
C GLN A 373 4.21 4.97 -10.30
N ARG A 374 4.67 3.87 -10.91
CA ARG A 374 5.89 3.89 -11.72
C ARG A 374 5.75 4.79 -12.96
N LEU A 375 4.55 4.88 -13.55
CA LEU A 375 4.29 5.81 -14.65
C LEU A 375 4.47 7.27 -14.20
N LEU A 376 3.90 7.68 -13.07
CA LEU A 376 4.10 9.04 -12.54
C LEU A 376 5.56 9.34 -12.18
N ILE A 377 6.28 8.34 -11.66
CA ILE A 377 7.73 8.46 -11.42
C ILE A 377 8.47 8.64 -12.77
N SER A 378 8.06 7.94 -13.82
CA SER A 378 8.64 8.12 -15.17
C SER A 378 8.43 9.55 -15.69
N ILE A 379 7.22 10.09 -15.52
CA ILE A 379 6.91 11.47 -15.92
C ILE A 379 7.77 12.45 -15.12
N ALA A 380 7.85 12.28 -13.81
CA ALA A 380 8.70 13.12 -12.94
C ALA A 380 10.18 13.06 -13.36
N ALA A 381 10.69 11.87 -13.71
CA ALA A 381 12.08 11.67 -14.10
C ALA A 381 12.49 12.34 -15.42
N ILE A 382 11.54 12.55 -16.30
CA ILE A 382 11.75 13.18 -17.62
C ILE A 382 11.54 14.68 -17.57
N SER A 383 10.70 15.15 -16.66
CA SER A 383 10.33 16.57 -16.53
C SER A 383 11.55 17.44 -16.20
N ASN A 384 11.61 18.64 -16.79
CA ASN A 384 12.67 19.61 -16.51
C ASN A 384 12.40 20.37 -15.20
N VAL A 385 12.54 19.66 -14.08
CA VAL A 385 12.29 20.15 -12.72
C VAL A 385 13.53 19.95 -11.84
N ASN A 386 13.61 20.65 -10.71
CA ASN A 386 14.73 20.55 -9.78
C ASN A 386 14.29 20.23 -8.33
N LEU A 387 12.98 20.18 -8.07
CA LEU A 387 12.41 19.71 -6.81
C LEU A 387 11.32 18.69 -7.10
N LEU A 388 11.59 17.45 -6.74
CA LEU A 388 10.69 16.30 -6.94
C LEU A 388 10.07 15.89 -5.60
N MET A 389 8.77 15.76 -5.57
CA MET A 389 8.06 15.41 -4.35
C MET A 389 7.15 14.21 -4.59
N PHE A 390 7.12 13.29 -3.62
CA PHE A 390 6.38 12.04 -3.72
C PHE A 390 5.59 11.81 -2.43
N ASP A 391 4.30 11.55 -2.57
CA ASP A 391 3.41 11.20 -1.45
C ASP A 391 3.11 9.70 -1.49
N GLU A 392 3.69 8.92 -0.58
CA GLU A 392 3.63 7.46 -0.47
C GLU A 392 4.01 6.68 -1.75
N PRO A 393 5.23 6.87 -2.33
CA PRO A 393 5.61 6.29 -3.63
C PRO A 393 5.84 4.78 -3.64
N THR A 394 5.71 4.08 -2.52
CA THR A 394 5.91 2.63 -2.41
C THR A 394 4.68 1.88 -1.89
N SER A 395 3.53 2.56 -1.78
CA SER A 395 2.29 1.91 -1.36
C SER A 395 1.93 0.74 -2.30
N GLY A 396 1.77 -0.47 -1.75
CA GLY A 396 1.45 -1.67 -2.54
C GLY A 396 2.57 -2.17 -3.47
N LEU A 397 3.82 -1.72 -3.31
CA LEU A 397 4.94 -2.24 -4.10
C LEU A 397 5.59 -3.45 -3.44
N ASP A 398 5.83 -4.47 -4.25
CA ASP A 398 6.74 -5.58 -3.91
C ASP A 398 8.19 -5.10 -3.82
N TYR A 399 9.07 -6.00 -3.38
CA TYR A 399 10.50 -5.72 -3.23
C TYR A 399 11.15 -5.28 -4.55
N ILE A 400 10.91 -6.00 -5.65
CA ILE A 400 11.55 -5.72 -6.95
C ILE A 400 11.14 -4.33 -7.47
N ASN A 401 9.86 -4.00 -7.39
CA ASN A 401 9.37 -2.72 -7.87
C ASN A 401 9.80 -1.57 -6.94
N MET A 402 9.89 -1.79 -5.62
CA MET A 402 10.46 -0.84 -4.68
C MET A 402 11.93 -0.55 -4.99
N GLU A 403 12.75 -1.58 -5.26
CA GLU A 403 14.16 -1.43 -5.65
C GLU A 403 14.32 -0.60 -6.93
N LYS A 404 13.50 -0.86 -7.94
CA LYS A 404 13.52 -0.09 -9.19
C LYS A 404 13.19 1.38 -8.94
N VAL A 405 12.18 1.67 -8.14
CA VAL A 405 11.82 3.04 -7.75
C VAL A 405 12.96 3.70 -6.99
N SER A 406 13.54 3.01 -6.00
CA SER A 406 14.68 3.51 -5.23
C SER A 406 15.86 3.87 -6.14
N SER A 407 16.22 2.99 -7.09
CA SER A 407 17.30 3.21 -8.06
C SER A 407 17.07 4.47 -8.90
N VAL A 408 15.87 4.63 -9.48
CA VAL A 408 15.52 5.81 -10.27
C VAL A 408 15.60 7.09 -9.43
N LEU A 409 15.04 7.08 -8.21
CA LEU A 409 15.06 8.26 -7.34
C LEU A 409 16.48 8.65 -6.89
N LYS A 410 17.33 7.67 -6.58
CA LYS A 410 18.76 7.92 -6.30
C LYS A 410 19.49 8.55 -7.50
N ASN A 411 19.18 8.10 -8.72
CA ASN A 411 19.77 8.70 -9.91
C ASN A 411 19.29 10.14 -10.11
N LEU A 412 18.00 10.40 -9.89
CA LEU A 412 17.44 11.75 -9.99
C LEU A 412 18.00 12.72 -8.94
N SER A 413 18.32 12.24 -7.76
CA SER A 413 18.84 13.07 -6.67
C SER A 413 20.22 13.69 -6.96
N LYS A 414 20.98 13.17 -7.93
CA LYS A 414 22.27 13.73 -8.32
C LYS A 414 22.16 15.18 -8.84
N GLU A 415 21.04 15.50 -9.48
CA GLU A 415 20.79 16.81 -10.08
C GLU A 415 19.65 17.59 -9.40
N ASN A 416 18.84 16.93 -8.57
CA ASN A 416 17.62 17.45 -8.00
C ASN A 416 17.61 17.31 -6.47
N ALA A 417 16.69 18.00 -5.80
CA ALA A 417 16.27 17.69 -4.45
C ALA A 417 14.98 16.86 -4.49
N LEU A 418 14.89 15.88 -3.60
CA LEU A 418 13.72 15.00 -3.47
C LEU A 418 13.12 15.11 -2.07
N ILE A 419 11.79 15.15 -1.98
CA ILE A 419 11.05 15.03 -0.71
C ILE A 419 10.09 13.85 -0.86
N ILE A 420 10.21 12.88 0.02
CA ILE A 420 9.45 11.64 -0.02
C ILE A 420 8.67 11.49 1.28
N ALA A 421 7.36 11.77 1.25
CA ALA A 421 6.51 11.45 2.38
C ALA A 421 6.20 9.96 2.36
N THR A 422 6.61 9.22 3.41
CA THR A 422 6.39 7.78 3.47
C THR A 422 6.46 7.23 4.89
N HIS A 423 5.79 6.07 5.07
CA HIS A 423 5.85 5.24 6.28
C HIS A 423 6.67 3.97 6.07
N ASP A 424 7.32 3.82 4.91
CA ASP A 424 8.08 2.65 4.53
C ASP A 424 9.54 2.76 4.96
N ILE A 425 9.87 2.17 6.13
CA ILE A 425 11.21 2.24 6.72
C ILE A 425 12.26 1.60 5.82
N GLU A 426 11.95 0.48 5.17
CA GLU A 426 12.86 -0.20 4.24
C GLU A 426 13.23 0.71 3.07
N PHE A 427 12.24 1.38 2.50
CA PHE A 427 12.44 2.34 1.43
C PHE A 427 13.19 3.60 1.89
N LEU A 428 12.92 4.10 3.09
CA LEU A 428 13.66 5.22 3.69
C LEU A 428 15.15 4.91 3.78
N TYR A 429 15.53 3.76 4.35
CA TYR A 429 16.93 3.39 4.51
C TYR A 429 17.66 3.11 3.19
N LYS A 430 16.92 2.67 2.17
CA LYS A 430 17.48 2.45 0.83
C LYS A 430 17.63 3.73 0.01
N THR A 431 16.78 4.72 0.21
CA THR A 431 16.63 5.83 -0.74
C THR A 431 17.00 7.20 -0.15
N CYS A 432 16.60 7.46 1.10
CA CYS A 432 16.77 8.78 1.72
C CYS A 432 18.15 8.95 2.35
N ASN A 433 18.63 10.21 2.37
CA ASN A 433 19.84 10.60 3.07
C ASN A 433 19.60 11.60 4.22
N ARG A 434 18.36 12.09 4.36
CA ARG A 434 17.95 13.04 5.40
C ARG A 434 16.52 12.73 5.85
N ILE A 435 16.24 12.89 7.13
CA ILE A 435 14.91 12.68 7.71
C ILE A 435 14.39 14.00 8.29
N ILE A 436 13.14 14.31 7.98
CA ILE A 436 12.37 15.37 8.63
C ILE A 436 11.15 14.71 9.29
N TYR A 437 11.08 14.83 10.62
CA TYR A 437 9.95 14.34 11.40
C TYR A 437 8.98 15.46 11.71
N LEU A 438 7.77 15.35 11.14
CA LEU A 438 6.65 16.27 11.33
C LEU A 438 5.66 15.66 12.31
N ASP A 439 5.45 16.33 13.44
CA ASP A 439 4.46 15.93 14.44
C ASP A 439 3.87 17.15 15.14
N ASN A 440 2.60 17.03 15.57
CA ASN A 440 1.89 18.14 16.19
C ASN A 440 2.05 19.46 15.46
N LYS A 441 1.87 19.43 14.12
CA LYS A 441 1.89 20.61 13.21
C LYS A 441 3.25 21.28 13.03
N THR A 442 4.33 20.77 13.66
CA THR A 442 5.68 21.35 13.65
C THR A 442 6.74 20.32 13.30
N ILE A 443 7.89 20.77 12.84
CA ILE A 443 9.07 19.90 12.69
C ILE A 443 9.65 19.65 14.07
N LYS A 444 9.76 18.37 14.44
CA LYS A 444 10.35 17.92 15.70
C LYS A 444 11.81 17.54 15.57
N LYS A 445 12.17 16.96 14.41
CA LYS A 445 13.54 16.52 14.10
C LYS A 445 13.86 16.79 12.64
N ASP A 446 15.10 17.14 12.37
CA ASP A 446 15.69 17.31 11.04
C ASP A 446 17.17 16.92 11.11
N PHE A 447 17.54 15.81 10.48
CA PHE A 447 18.89 15.26 10.55
C PHE A 447 19.25 14.43 9.31
N TYR A 448 20.54 14.37 8.99
CA TYR A 448 21.05 13.48 7.94
C TYR A 448 21.19 12.06 8.47
N LEU A 449 20.91 11.09 7.59
CA LEU A 449 21.01 9.66 7.92
C LEU A 449 22.47 9.21 7.91
N ASP A 450 22.88 8.61 9.01
CA ASP A 450 24.12 7.89 9.21
C ASP A 450 23.89 6.67 10.13
N ASN A 451 24.91 5.91 10.41
CA ASN A 451 24.76 4.70 11.25
C ASN A 451 24.37 5.04 12.70
N GLU A 452 24.69 6.23 13.21
CA GLU A 452 24.36 6.64 14.57
C GLU A 452 22.90 7.08 14.65
N SER A 453 22.40 7.79 13.63
CA SER A 453 21.04 8.31 13.57
C SER A 453 19.96 7.24 13.30
N LYS A 454 20.33 5.99 12.94
CA LYS A 454 19.38 4.88 12.82
C LYS A 454 18.58 4.63 14.09
N SER A 455 19.24 4.75 15.25
CA SER A 455 18.56 4.64 16.54
C SER A 455 17.50 5.72 16.74
N GLU A 456 17.74 6.93 16.22
CA GLU A 456 16.76 8.02 16.27
C GLU A 456 15.54 7.73 15.40
N VAL A 457 15.74 7.20 14.18
CA VAL A 457 14.62 6.77 13.31
C VAL A 457 13.79 5.70 14.01
N HIS A 458 14.44 4.69 14.61
CA HIS A 458 13.76 3.65 15.37
C HIS A 458 12.91 4.25 16.52
N ASN A 459 13.49 5.16 17.31
CA ASN A 459 12.79 5.83 18.40
C ASN A 459 11.59 6.66 17.90
N ILE A 460 11.72 7.35 16.77
CA ILE A 460 10.62 8.12 16.18
C ILE A 460 9.45 7.17 15.84
N PHE A 461 9.71 6.05 15.17
CA PHE A 461 8.65 5.11 14.79
C PHE A 461 8.02 4.44 16.01
N ILE A 462 8.79 4.03 17.02
CA ILE A 462 8.25 3.52 18.29
C ILE A 462 7.38 4.56 19.01
N ASN A 463 7.84 5.82 19.09
CA ASN A 463 7.07 6.88 19.72
C ASN A 463 5.79 7.25 18.95
N MET A 464 5.74 6.98 17.65
CA MET A 464 4.49 7.08 16.88
C MET A 464 3.47 5.99 17.25
N GLU A 465 3.90 4.87 17.84
CA GLU A 465 3.01 3.78 18.28
C GLU A 465 2.15 4.15 19.51
N GLY A 466 2.59 5.07 20.33
CA GLY A 466 1.90 5.53 21.55
C GLY A 466 0.91 6.68 21.23
#